data_cfedaf076aded9c995f65bad0ccc97fc
#
_entry.id   cfedaf076aded9c995f65bad0ccc97fc
#
_cell.length_a   1.000
_cell.length_b   1.000
_cell.length_c   1.000
_cell.angle_alpha   90.00
_cell.angle_beta   90.00
_cell.angle_gamma   90.00
#
_symmetry.space_group_name_H-M   'P 1'
#
loop_
_entity.id
_entity.type
_entity.pdbx_description
1 polymer ?
#
loop_
_entity_poly.entity_id
_entity_poly.type
_entity_poly.pdbx_seq_one_letter_code
_entity_poly.pdbx_strand_id
1 'polypeptide(L)'
;MIHCRSILVLILLLFAVYVDAIAKSKYSKPWRAVHLLDYSSDAALDALGQNLETLARQGINVIILEVDYNFAFKSHPELRRGTNPITRDGARRFAALCKKLGIRLIPEFQSVGHQSWKAETFPLLTIYPKFDLTPGAFPNNEGIYCREWDVTNPEVWRIVFKLMDEIIDAFDADAMHVGMDEVFLLGSEQSPSTKGKDPAVLFAKAVNEIHRHLVRKRRVEMLMWGDRLIDGTKHDLGEWEAAKNGTAAAIDLIPKDIIICPWHYEVRASYPSIPMFIAKGFRVLPAGWKNVDATKALIEYSRSHAGPRMLGYMFTTWGVKKDALVDFVPLVEGLKILKPGA
;
A
#
# COMPACT_ATOMS: atom_id res chain seq x y z
N MET A 1 19.71 0.90 47.29
CA MET A 1 19.51 0.21 45.99
C MET A 1 18.05 0.12 45.50
N ILE A 2 17.06 0.56 46.26
CA ILE A 2 15.62 0.47 45.91
C ILE A 2 15.17 1.66 45.05
N HIS A 3 15.79 2.84 45.17
CA HIS A 3 15.36 4.06 44.46
C HIS A 3 15.69 4.08 42.94
N CYS A 4 16.72 3.32 42.53
CA CYS A 4 17.13 3.36 41.09
C CYS A 4 16.21 2.52 40.19
N ARG A 5 15.58 1.45 40.71
CA ARG A 5 14.63 0.60 39.95
C ARG A 5 13.29 1.31 39.70
N SER A 6 12.82 2.12 40.65
CA SER A 6 11.56 2.86 40.51
C SER A 6 11.65 4.00 39.50
N ILE A 7 12.80 4.65 39.38
CA ILE A 7 13.03 5.73 38.39
C ILE A 7 13.09 5.16 36.97
N LEU A 8 13.72 3.99 36.79
CA LEU A 8 13.83 3.34 35.47
C LEU A 8 12.46 2.85 34.94
N VAL A 9 11.59 2.34 35.83
CA VAL A 9 10.22 1.94 35.47
C VAL A 9 9.36 3.15 35.13
N LEU A 10 9.53 4.27 35.85
CA LEU A 10 8.79 5.51 35.56
C LEU A 10 9.22 6.12 34.23
N ILE A 11 10.51 6.08 33.89
CA ILE A 11 11.03 6.56 32.59
C ILE A 11 10.53 5.67 31.44
N LEU A 12 10.48 4.35 31.63
CA LEU A 12 9.94 3.41 30.64
C LEU A 12 8.43 3.58 30.44
N LEU A 13 7.68 3.84 31.50
CA LEU A 13 6.24 4.14 31.43
C LEU A 13 5.97 5.51 30.76
N LEU A 14 6.78 6.52 31.07
CA LEU A 14 6.69 7.84 30.41
C LEU A 14 7.11 7.77 28.95
N PHE A 15 8.08 6.93 28.58
CA PHE A 15 8.47 6.68 27.19
C PHE A 15 7.38 5.93 26.42
N ALA A 16 6.74 4.92 27.04
CA ALA A 16 5.61 4.21 26.44
C ALA A 16 4.39 5.13 26.23
N VAL A 17 4.07 5.98 27.19
CA VAL A 17 2.99 6.99 27.09
C VAL A 17 3.35 8.07 26.06
N TYR A 18 4.63 8.44 25.95
CA TYR A 18 5.09 9.42 24.95
C TYR A 18 5.09 8.85 23.53
N VAL A 19 5.42 7.57 23.37
CA VAL A 19 5.32 6.86 22.07
C VAL A 19 3.86 6.69 21.65
N ASP A 20 2.93 6.39 22.58
CA ASP A 20 1.49 6.36 22.29
C ASP A 20 0.90 7.75 22.00
N ALA A 21 1.45 8.81 22.58
CA ALA A 21 1.00 10.20 22.33
C ALA A 21 1.43 10.70 20.93
N ILE A 22 2.54 10.22 20.39
CA ILE A 22 3.02 10.55 19.02
C ILE A 22 2.17 9.83 17.95
N ALA A 23 1.50 8.74 18.29
CA ALA A 23 0.66 7.97 17.38
C ALA A 23 -0.81 8.44 17.29
N LYS A 24 -1.17 9.60 17.83
CA LYS A 24 -2.47 10.20 17.50
C LYS A 24 -2.40 10.71 16.06
N SER A 25 -2.86 9.86 15.13
CA SER A 25 -3.04 10.23 13.73
C SER A 25 -3.70 11.62 13.66
N LYS A 26 -3.10 12.54 12.91
CA LYS A 26 -3.63 13.87 12.59
C LYS A 26 -5.03 13.78 11.95
N TYR A 27 -5.39 12.62 11.45
CA TYR A 27 -6.63 12.34 10.74
C TYR A 27 -7.57 11.52 11.60
N SER A 28 -8.85 11.89 11.58
CA SER A 28 -9.90 11.23 12.35
C SER A 28 -10.09 9.78 11.93
N LYS A 29 -10.22 8.89 12.90
CA LYS A 29 -10.67 7.51 12.69
C LYS A 29 -12.20 7.42 12.85
N PRO A 30 -12.86 6.43 12.23
CA PRO A 30 -12.28 5.44 11.31
C PRO A 30 -11.88 6.06 9.96
N TRP A 31 -10.81 5.53 9.35
CA TRP A 31 -10.49 5.87 7.98
C TRP A 31 -11.53 5.25 7.05
N ARG A 32 -12.11 6.07 6.22
CA ARG A 32 -12.96 5.68 5.11
C ARG A 32 -12.17 5.98 3.86
N ALA A 33 -11.34 5.00 3.48
CA ALA A 33 -10.37 5.17 2.42
C ALA A 33 -10.92 4.71 1.07
N VAL A 34 -10.50 5.36 0.00
CA VAL A 34 -10.67 4.86 -1.37
C VAL A 34 -9.30 4.76 -2.04
N HIS A 35 -9.03 3.62 -2.67
CA HIS A 35 -7.84 3.39 -3.50
C HIS A 35 -8.18 3.68 -4.95
N LEU A 36 -7.44 4.58 -5.57
CA LEU A 36 -7.66 5.12 -6.91
C LEU A 36 -6.46 4.87 -7.81
N LEU A 37 -6.72 4.43 -9.02
CA LEU A 37 -5.71 4.13 -10.04
C LEU A 37 -6.12 4.74 -11.39
N ASP A 38 -5.19 4.74 -12.36
CA ASP A 38 -5.37 5.28 -13.72
C ASP A 38 -5.53 6.81 -13.83
N TYR A 39 -5.29 7.57 -12.77
CA TYR A 39 -5.23 9.03 -12.82
C TYR A 39 -3.82 9.50 -13.19
N SER A 40 -3.43 9.32 -14.43
CA SER A 40 -2.05 9.36 -14.93
C SER A 40 -1.58 10.72 -15.48
N SER A 41 -2.34 11.80 -15.27
CA SER A 41 -2.00 13.14 -15.79
C SER A 41 -2.59 14.26 -14.93
N ASP A 42 -2.10 15.48 -15.09
CA ASP A 42 -2.69 16.67 -14.45
C ASP A 42 -4.17 16.82 -14.78
N ALA A 43 -4.55 16.65 -16.05
CA ALA A 43 -5.95 16.72 -16.46
C ALA A 43 -6.83 15.65 -15.78
N ALA A 44 -6.28 14.44 -15.57
CA ALA A 44 -7.00 13.40 -14.85
C ALA A 44 -7.16 13.72 -13.37
N LEU A 45 -6.13 14.33 -12.73
CA LEU A 45 -6.23 14.81 -11.35
C LEU A 45 -7.20 15.99 -11.22
N ASP A 46 -7.22 16.92 -12.18
CA ASP A 46 -8.16 18.03 -12.19
C ASP A 46 -9.62 17.52 -12.34
N ALA A 47 -9.85 16.51 -13.18
CA ALA A 47 -11.15 15.85 -13.30
C ALA A 47 -11.57 15.10 -12.01
N LEU A 48 -10.64 14.40 -11.36
CA LEU A 48 -10.88 13.78 -10.05
C LEU A 48 -11.20 14.85 -9.00
N GLY A 49 -10.54 16.00 -9.07
CA GLY A 49 -10.75 17.14 -8.19
C GLY A 49 -12.22 17.59 -8.13
N GLN A 50 -12.96 17.49 -9.26
CA GLN A 50 -14.38 17.82 -9.32
C GLN A 50 -15.26 16.88 -8.50
N ASN A 51 -14.82 15.65 -8.26
CA ASN A 51 -15.54 14.64 -7.47
C ASN A 51 -15.23 14.70 -5.97
N LEU A 52 -14.16 15.39 -5.54
CA LEU A 52 -13.67 15.34 -4.17
C LEU A 52 -14.67 15.87 -3.14
N GLU A 53 -15.42 16.93 -3.46
CA GLU A 53 -16.45 17.44 -2.54
C GLU A 53 -17.57 16.41 -2.32
N THR A 54 -17.96 15.69 -3.36
CA THR A 54 -18.97 14.63 -3.25
C THR A 54 -18.44 13.47 -2.41
N LEU A 55 -17.22 13.00 -2.68
CA LEU A 55 -16.58 11.96 -1.89
C LEU A 55 -16.44 12.35 -0.40
N ALA A 56 -16.03 13.59 -0.11
CA ALA A 56 -15.94 14.11 1.24
C ALA A 56 -17.30 14.16 1.95
N ARG A 57 -18.35 14.64 1.26
CA ARG A 57 -19.74 14.64 1.80
C ARG A 57 -20.28 13.24 2.02
N GLN A 58 -19.93 12.27 1.18
CA GLN A 58 -20.26 10.86 1.38
C GLN A 58 -19.54 10.28 2.61
N GLY A 59 -18.41 10.88 3.01
CA GLY A 59 -17.65 10.52 4.20
C GLY A 59 -16.25 9.98 3.96
N ILE A 60 -15.75 9.96 2.73
CA ILE A 60 -14.35 9.63 2.43
C ILE A 60 -13.44 10.67 3.10
N ASN A 61 -12.43 10.18 3.82
CA ASN A 61 -11.45 11.00 4.52
C ASN A 61 -10.00 10.60 4.24
N VAL A 62 -9.78 9.53 3.45
CA VAL A 62 -8.45 9.10 2.98
C VAL A 62 -8.56 8.72 1.50
N ILE A 63 -7.61 9.16 0.70
CA ILE A 63 -7.40 8.71 -0.68
C ILE A 63 -6.00 8.10 -0.75
N ILE A 64 -5.92 6.87 -1.27
CA ILE A 64 -4.68 6.24 -1.69
C ILE A 64 -4.68 6.34 -3.22
N LEU A 65 -3.69 7.02 -3.79
CA LEU A 65 -3.61 7.32 -5.22
C LEU A 65 -2.38 6.63 -5.82
N GLU A 66 -2.60 5.66 -6.69
CA GLU A 66 -1.54 5.03 -7.47
C GLU A 66 -0.95 6.04 -8.46
N VAL A 67 0.32 6.33 -8.31
CA VAL A 67 1.08 7.28 -9.13
C VAL A 67 2.05 6.57 -10.05
N ASP A 68 2.84 5.66 -9.50
CA ASP A 68 3.83 4.85 -10.20
C ASP A 68 4.71 5.68 -11.15
N TYR A 69 4.90 5.19 -12.37
CA TYR A 69 5.68 5.87 -13.41
C TYR A 69 4.91 6.99 -14.13
N ASN A 70 3.69 7.30 -13.69
CA ASN A 70 2.88 8.38 -14.30
C ASN A 70 3.24 9.79 -13.78
N PHE A 71 4.46 9.97 -13.29
CA PHE A 71 4.95 11.23 -12.75
C PHE A 71 6.11 11.80 -13.60
N ALA A 72 6.19 13.13 -13.70
CA ALA A 72 7.24 13.85 -14.42
C ALA A 72 8.53 13.93 -13.59
N PHE A 73 9.19 12.79 -13.39
CA PHE A 73 10.43 12.70 -12.62
C PHE A 73 11.52 13.59 -13.19
N LYS A 74 12.24 14.30 -12.31
CA LYS A 74 13.43 15.09 -12.64
C LYS A 74 14.69 14.27 -12.53
N SER A 75 14.77 13.37 -11.54
CA SER A 75 15.96 12.55 -11.31
C SER A 75 16.14 11.49 -12.38
N HIS A 76 15.05 10.96 -12.92
CA HIS A 76 15.01 9.90 -13.92
C HIS A 76 13.87 10.14 -14.93
N PRO A 77 14.00 11.18 -15.79
CA PRO A 77 12.94 11.56 -16.73
C PRO A 77 12.61 10.46 -17.75
N GLU A 78 13.54 9.55 -17.99
CA GLU A 78 13.40 8.38 -18.86
C GLU A 78 12.41 7.34 -18.30
N LEU A 79 12.15 7.35 -16.99
CA LEU A 79 11.24 6.40 -16.34
C LEU A 79 9.77 6.84 -16.33
N ARG A 80 9.47 8.01 -16.84
CA ARG A 80 8.07 8.46 -16.94
C ARG A 80 7.28 7.59 -17.94
N ARG A 81 6.04 7.28 -17.59
CA ARG A 81 5.08 6.63 -18.49
C ARG A 81 4.18 7.68 -19.14
N GLY A 82 3.92 7.50 -20.44
CA GLY A 82 3.06 8.42 -21.19
C GLY A 82 3.71 9.76 -21.55
N THR A 83 2.97 10.56 -22.31
CA THR A 83 3.44 11.87 -22.85
C THR A 83 3.08 13.06 -21.95
N ASN A 84 2.01 12.93 -21.16
CA ASN A 84 1.48 13.99 -20.30
C ASN A 84 1.34 13.48 -18.85
N PRO A 85 2.44 13.13 -18.17
CA PRO A 85 2.40 12.60 -16.80
C PRO A 85 1.95 13.68 -15.80
N ILE A 86 1.66 13.26 -14.58
CA ILE A 86 1.43 14.16 -13.45
C ILE A 86 2.68 15.03 -13.24
N THR A 87 2.51 16.33 -13.25
CA THR A 87 3.57 17.27 -12.93
C THR A 87 3.63 17.54 -11.43
N ARG A 88 4.76 18.10 -10.95
CA ARG A 88 4.88 18.55 -9.56
C ARG A 88 3.82 19.57 -9.18
N ASP A 89 3.48 20.47 -10.11
CA ASP A 89 2.46 21.50 -9.86
C ASP A 89 1.05 20.93 -9.88
N GLY A 90 0.74 19.98 -10.75
CA GLY A 90 -0.52 19.23 -10.74
C GLY A 90 -0.71 18.45 -9.43
N ALA A 91 0.32 17.73 -9.00
CA ALA A 91 0.31 17.03 -7.73
C ALA A 91 0.05 17.95 -6.53
N ARG A 92 0.73 19.12 -6.48
CA ARG A 92 0.53 20.12 -5.42
C ARG A 92 -0.87 20.71 -5.40
N ARG A 93 -1.44 21.05 -6.59
CA ARG A 93 -2.81 21.55 -6.67
C ARG A 93 -3.80 20.52 -6.13
N PHE A 94 -3.66 19.27 -6.55
CA PHE A 94 -4.53 18.19 -6.10
C PHE A 94 -4.40 17.92 -4.59
N ALA A 95 -3.17 17.88 -4.05
CA ALA A 95 -2.91 17.72 -2.63
C ALA A 95 -3.51 18.87 -1.79
N ALA A 96 -3.38 20.11 -2.27
CA ALA A 96 -3.98 21.28 -1.62
C ALA A 96 -5.51 21.20 -1.57
N LEU A 97 -6.14 20.69 -2.64
CA LEU A 97 -7.59 20.50 -2.69
C LEU A 97 -8.04 19.40 -1.72
N CYS A 98 -7.35 18.26 -1.67
CA CYS A 98 -7.62 17.22 -0.69
C CYS A 98 -7.51 17.74 0.75
N LYS A 99 -6.45 18.48 1.05
CA LYS A 99 -6.22 19.10 2.37
C LYS A 99 -7.33 20.07 2.77
N LYS A 100 -7.79 20.91 1.82
CA LYS A 100 -8.90 21.84 2.02
C LYS A 100 -10.20 21.10 2.39
N LEU A 101 -10.43 19.93 1.85
CA LEU A 101 -11.60 19.11 2.08
C LEU A 101 -11.46 18.14 3.28
N GLY A 102 -10.35 18.19 4.01
CA GLY A 102 -10.09 17.30 5.14
C GLY A 102 -9.78 15.85 4.74
N ILE A 103 -9.41 15.62 3.49
CA ILE A 103 -9.03 14.31 2.95
C ILE A 103 -7.51 14.15 3.07
N ARG A 104 -7.06 13.08 3.72
CA ARG A 104 -5.67 12.66 3.70
C ARG A 104 -5.34 12.04 2.35
N LEU A 105 -4.34 12.56 1.66
CA LEU A 105 -3.85 12.01 0.41
C LEU A 105 -2.57 11.21 0.66
N ILE A 106 -2.56 9.95 0.23
CA ILE A 106 -1.46 9.01 0.35
C ILE A 106 -1.10 8.55 -1.07
N PRO A 107 -0.01 9.00 -1.66
CA PRO A 107 0.44 8.47 -2.95
C PRO A 107 0.91 7.03 -2.80
N GLU A 108 0.75 6.26 -3.88
CA GLU A 108 1.24 4.90 -4.00
C GLU A 108 2.29 4.80 -5.09
N PHE A 109 3.33 4.01 -4.82
CA PHE A 109 4.31 3.56 -5.79
C PHE A 109 4.49 2.05 -5.65
N GLN A 110 4.04 1.32 -6.67
CA GLN A 110 4.06 -0.13 -6.70
C GLN A 110 5.47 -0.68 -6.69
N SER A 111 5.79 -1.50 -5.72
CA SER A 111 7.16 -1.92 -5.41
C SER A 111 7.34 -3.43 -5.55
N VAL A 112 8.48 -3.84 -6.09
CA VAL A 112 8.92 -5.20 -6.37
C VAL A 112 8.09 -5.85 -7.47
N GLY A 113 6.85 -6.25 -7.20
CA GLY A 113 5.90 -6.79 -8.15
C GLY A 113 5.29 -5.74 -9.09
N HIS A 114 4.40 -6.18 -9.96
CA HIS A 114 3.66 -5.32 -10.90
C HIS A 114 4.54 -4.42 -11.77
N GLN A 115 5.72 -4.91 -12.19
CA GLN A 115 6.59 -4.21 -13.11
C GLN A 115 6.26 -4.49 -14.58
N SER A 116 5.14 -5.15 -14.81
CA SER A 116 4.53 -5.36 -16.12
C SER A 116 3.03 -5.59 -15.98
N TRP A 117 2.30 -5.39 -17.07
CA TRP A 117 0.92 -5.79 -17.20
C TRP A 117 0.69 -6.41 -18.56
N LYS A 118 0.24 -7.67 -18.61
CA LYS A 118 0.15 -8.44 -19.87
C LYS A 118 1.51 -8.41 -20.59
N ALA A 119 1.52 -8.07 -21.88
CA ALA A 119 2.75 -8.00 -22.70
C ALA A 119 3.58 -6.70 -22.45
N GLU A 120 3.04 -5.70 -21.75
CA GLU A 120 3.75 -4.44 -21.50
C GLU A 120 4.64 -4.56 -20.26
N THR A 121 5.94 -4.37 -20.41
CA THR A 121 6.91 -4.20 -19.31
C THR A 121 7.06 -2.71 -19.00
N PHE A 122 7.02 -2.33 -17.74
CA PHE A 122 7.07 -0.93 -17.31
C PHE A 122 8.46 -0.33 -17.37
N PRO A 123 8.59 1.00 -17.35
CA PRO A 123 9.82 1.72 -17.69
C PRO A 123 11.07 1.26 -16.95
N LEU A 124 10.97 0.94 -15.64
CA LEU A 124 12.15 0.53 -14.87
C LEU A 124 12.85 -0.68 -15.49
N LEU A 125 12.10 -1.71 -15.84
CA LEU A 125 12.67 -2.94 -16.38
C LEU A 125 12.89 -2.89 -17.91
N THR A 126 12.16 -2.02 -18.61
CA THR A 126 12.39 -1.79 -20.04
C THR A 126 13.69 -1.03 -20.28
N ILE A 127 13.96 0.01 -19.47
CA ILE A 127 15.13 0.88 -19.62
C ILE A 127 16.37 0.27 -18.95
N TYR A 128 16.16 -0.42 -17.83
CA TYR A 128 17.22 -1.10 -17.08
C TYR A 128 16.94 -2.60 -16.94
N PRO A 129 17.05 -3.40 -18.04
CA PRO A 129 16.75 -4.84 -18.02
C PRO A 129 17.56 -5.64 -16.98
N LYS A 130 18.74 -5.12 -16.60
CA LYS A 130 19.56 -5.71 -15.53
C LYS A 130 18.92 -5.69 -14.15
N PHE A 131 17.79 -4.99 -14.00
CA PHE A 131 17.02 -4.94 -12.75
C PHE A 131 15.90 -5.96 -12.71
N ASP A 132 15.62 -6.63 -13.83
CA ASP A 132 14.64 -7.71 -13.86
C ASP A 132 15.10 -8.89 -12.98
N LEU A 133 14.22 -9.36 -12.11
CA LEU A 133 14.48 -10.52 -11.25
C LEU A 133 14.69 -11.79 -12.08
N THR A 134 14.01 -11.90 -13.22
CA THR A 134 14.02 -13.09 -14.09
C THR A 134 14.38 -12.73 -15.55
N PRO A 135 15.59 -12.17 -15.79
CA PRO A 135 15.98 -11.65 -17.09
C PRO A 135 15.95 -12.76 -18.16
N GLY A 136 15.22 -12.49 -19.24
CA GLY A 136 15.12 -13.41 -20.41
C GLY A 136 14.24 -14.67 -20.20
N ALA A 137 13.70 -14.89 -19.00
CA ALA A 137 12.97 -16.13 -18.71
C ALA A 137 11.54 -16.15 -19.27
N PHE A 138 10.90 -14.98 -19.43
CA PHE A 138 9.48 -14.88 -19.82
C PHE A 138 9.32 -13.88 -20.97
N PRO A 139 9.62 -14.27 -22.24
CA PRO A 139 9.41 -13.41 -23.39
C PRO A 139 7.96 -12.91 -23.46
N ASN A 140 7.77 -11.61 -23.76
CA ASN A 140 6.44 -10.95 -23.78
C ASN A 140 5.62 -11.12 -22.49
N ASN A 141 6.28 -11.42 -21.36
CA ASN A 141 5.66 -11.72 -20.06
C ASN A 141 4.74 -12.96 -20.06
N GLU A 142 4.88 -13.86 -21.05
CA GLU A 142 4.10 -15.09 -21.10
C GLU A 142 4.49 -16.05 -19.97
N GLY A 143 3.49 -16.62 -19.31
CA GLY A 143 3.70 -17.59 -18.22
C GLY A 143 3.94 -16.99 -16.84
N ILE A 144 3.92 -15.66 -16.71
CA ILE A 144 3.91 -14.96 -15.41
C ILE A 144 2.73 -14.00 -15.30
N TYR A 145 2.36 -13.67 -14.07
CA TYR A 145 1.35 -12.66 -13.82
C TYR A 145 1.90 -11.23 -14.04
N CYS A 146 3.03 -10.95 -13.41
CA CYS A 146 3.76 -9.69 -13.60
C CYS A 146 5.26 -9.90 -13.38
N ARG A 147 6.07 -8.96 -13.90
CA ARG A 147 7.50 -8.92 -13.62
C ARG A 147 7.77 -8.32 -12.24
N GLU A 148 8.92 -8.69 -11.70
CA GLU A 148 9.43 -8.22 -10.43
C GLU A 148 10.85 -7.68 -10.61
N TRP A 149 11.23 -6.65 -9.86
CA TRP A 149 12.63 -6.24 -9.85
C TRP A 149 13.49 -7.05 -8.87
N ASP A 150 14.78 -7.12 -9.14
CA ASP A 150 15.74 -7.81 -8.29
C ASP A 150 15.99 -7.05 -6.98
N VAL A 151 15.41 -7.56 -5.88
CA VAL A 151 15.54 -7.00 -4.53
C VAL A 151 16.97 -7.06 -3.99
N THR A 152 17.88 -7.82 -4.63
CA THR A 152 19.27 -7.94 -4.22
C THR A 152 20.16 -6.90 -4.88
N ASN A 153 19.70 -6.25 -5.94
CA ASN A 153 20.47 -5.26 -6.69
C ASN A 153 20.41 -3.87 -6.01
N PRO A 154 21.54 -3.34 -5.49
CA PRO A 154 21.52 -2.05 -4.79
C PRO A 154 21.25 -0.84 -5.70
N GLU A 155 21.44 -0.98 -7.02
CA GLU A 155 21.19 0.13 -7.96
C GLU A 155 19.70 0.39 -8.14
N VAL A 156 18.84 -0.67 -8.07
CA VAL A 156 17.39 -0.53 -8.10
C VAL A 156 16.94 0.42 -7.00
N TRP A 157 17.38 0.16 -5.76
CA TRP A 157 17.00 0.96 -4.60
C TRP A 157 17.41 2.42 -4.73
N ARG A 158 18.60 2.71 -5.31
CA ARG A 158 19.05 4.09 -5.51
C ARG A 158 18.15 4.87 -6.47
N ILE A 159 17.62 4.22 -7.49
CA ILE A 159 16.70 4.82 -8.44
C ILE A 159 15.31 4.97 -7.80
N VAL A 160 14.71 3.86 -7.35
CA VAL A 160 13.34 3.82 -6.83
C VAL A 160 13.15 4.81 -5.66
N PHE A 161 14.11 4.92 -4.75
CA PHE A 161 14.03 5.87 -3.66
C PHE A 161 14.02 7.33 -4.11
N LYS A 162 14.69 7.69 -5.21
CA LYS A 162 14.59 9.03 -5.77
C LYS A 162 13.21 9.29 -6.37
N LEU A 163 12.61 8.28 -7.03
CA LEU A 163 11.25 8.40 -7.56
C LEU A 163 10.24 8.59 -6.42
N MET A 164 10.32 7.77 -5.37
CA MET A 164 9.48 7.90 -4.19
C MET A 164 9.64 9.27 -3.52
N ASP A 165 10.88 9.76 -3.38
CA ASP A 165 11.16 11.07 -2.80
C ASP A 165 10.49 12.20 -3.58
N GLU A 166 10.56 12.17 -4.93
CA GLU A 166 9.93 13.18 -5.77
C GLU A 166 8.39 13.16 -5.65
N ILE A 167 7.78 11.98 -5.58
CA ILE A 167 6.34 11.83 -5.36
C ILE A 167 5.94 12.37 -3.99
N ILE A 168 6.63 11.96 -2.91
CA ILE A 168 6.36 12.44 -1.55
C ILE A 168 6.43 13.97 -1.49
N ASP A 169 7.47 14.57 -2.06
CA ASP A 169 7.67 16.01 -2.05
C ASP A 169 6.63 16.78 -2.92
N ALA A 170 6.18 16.16 -4.02
CA ALA A 170 5.19 16.78 -4.89
C ALA A 170 3.79 16.77 -4.28
N PHE A 171 3.41 15.70 -3.62
CA PHE A 171 2.10 15.55 -2.99
C PHE A 171 2.04 16.06 -1.53
N ASP A 172 3.13 16.65 -0.99
CA ASP A 172 3.23 17.05 0.44
C ASP A 172 2.76 15.91 1.36
N ALA A 173 3.19 14.68 1.05
CA ALA A 173 2.66 13.48 1.65
C ALA A 173 3.31 13.15 3.00
N ASP A 174 2.51 12.76 3.97
CA ASP A 174 2.94 12.27 5.28
C ASP A 174 2.92 10.73 5.39
N ALA A 175 2.50 10.05 4.32
CA ALA A 175 2.51 8.61 4.18
C ALA A 175 2.68 8.21 2.73
N MET A 176 3.11 6.97 2.49
CA MET A 176 3.20 6.36 1.16
C MET A 176 2.74 4.91 1.23
N HIS A 177 1.88 4.52 0.29
CA HIS A 177 1.57 3.12 0.04
C HIS A 177 2.59 2.57 -0.96
N VAL A 178 3.14 1.39 -0.68
CA VAL A 178 4.26 0.86 -1.48
C VAL A 178 3.90 -0.39 -2.30
N GLY A 179 2.60 -0.70 -2.40
CA GLY A 179 2.14 -1.90 -3.08
C GLY A 179 2.62 -3.16 -2.38
N MET A 180 3.53 -3.91 -2.98
CA MET A 180 4.13 -5.16 -2.47
C MET A 180 3.21 -6.38 -2.52
N ASP A 181 2.06 -6.27 -3.20
CA ASP A 181 1.15 -7.38 -3.47
C ASP A 181 1.66 -8.26 -4.62
N GLU A 182 1.15 -9.46 -4.63
CA GLU A 182 1.29 -10.41 -5.74
C GLU A 182 2.75 -10.62 -6.21
N VAL A 183 3.69 -10.62 -5.28
CA VAL A 183 5.10 -10.95 -5.49
C VAL A 183 5.28 -12.46 -5.44
N PHE A 184 5.54 -13.09 -6.59
CA PHE A 184 5.52 -14.55 -6.76
C PHE A 184 6.88 -15.19 -7.05
N LEU A 185 7.84 -14.42 -7.64
CA LEU A 185 9.04 -14.97 -8.27
C LEU A 185 10.30 -14.95 -7.39
N LEU A 186 10.23 -14.37 -6.20
CA LEU A 186 11.36 -14.36 -5.26
C LEU A 186 11.80 -15.79 -4.91
N GLY A 187 13.07 -16.10 -5.08
CA GLY A 187 13.63 -17.43 -4.81
C GLY A 187 13.37 -18.48 -5.89
N SER A 188 12.64 -18.13 -6.97
CA SER A 188 12.30 -19.04 -8.05
C SER A 188 13.52 -19.53 -8.84
N GLU A 189 13.34 -20.68 -9.52
CA GLU A 189 14.38 -21.26 -10.40
C GLU A 189 14.79 -20.33 -11.54
N GLN A 190 13.90 -19.45 -11.99
CA GLN A 190 14.11 -18.51 -13.07
C GLN A 190 14.86 -17.23 -12.65
N SER A 191 15.07 -17.05 -11.35
CA SER A 191 15.78 -15.89 -10.83
C SER A 191 17.26 -16.17 -10.59
N PRO A 192 18.21 -15.70 -11.44
CA PRO A 192 19.62 -15.99 -11.24
C PRO A 192 20.19 -15.46 -9.93
N SER A 193 19.68 -14.34 -9.45
CA SER A 193 20.17 -13.66 -8.25
C SER A 193 19.58 -14.23 -6.94
N THR A 194 18.39 -14.85 -7.00
CA THR A 194 17.67 -15.28 -5.79
C THR A 194 17.32 -16.77 -5.75
N LYS A 195 17.59 -17.53 -6.82
CA LYS A 195 17.37 -18.98 -6.89
C LYS A 195 17.85 -19.70 -5.64
N GLY A 196 16.97 -20.52 -5.05
CA GLY A 196 17.27 -21.32 -3.87
C GLY A 196 17.43 -20.53 -2.56
N LYS A 197 17.24 -19.19 -2.56
CA LYS A 197 17.21 -18.39 -1.34
C LYS A 197 15.80 -18.38 -0.75
N ASP A 198 15.70 -18.21 0.55
CA ASP A 198 14.43 -18.15 1.28
C ASP A 198 13.59 -16.92 0.84
N PRO A 199 12.40 -17.13 0.25
CA PRO A 199 11.54 -16.04 -0.20
C PRO A 199 11.10 -15.10 0.93
N ALA A 200 10.92 -15.61 2.16
CA ALA A 200 10.56 -14.76 3.30
C ALA A 200 11.69 -13.79 3.66
N VAL A 201 12.92 -14.25 3.65
CA VAL A 201 14.09 -13.39 3.90
C VAL A 201 14.25 -12.35 2.81
N LEU A 202 14.04 -12.71 1.54
CA LEU A 202 14.13 -11.79 0.41
C LEU A 202 13.02 -10.74 0.46
N PHE A 203 11.78 -11.15 0.72
CA PHE A 203 10.64 -10.24 0.86
C PHE A 203 10.82 -9.29 2.04
N ALA A 204 11.22 -9.82 3.21
CA ALA A 204 11.52 -9.02 4.39
C ALA A 204 12.67 -8.03 4.13
N LYS A 205 13.71 -8.42 3.38
CA LYS A 205 14.80 -7.52 2.96
C LYS A 205 14.23 -6.33 2.18
N ALA A 206 13.37 -6.58 1.19
CA ALA A 206 12.75 -5.53 0.40
C ALA A 206 11.92 -4.57 1.26
N VAL A 207 11.04 -5.11 2.09
CA VAL A 207 10.20 -4.32 3.02
C VAL A 207 11.07 -3.48 3.96
N ASN A 208 12.14 -4.05 4.52
CA ASN A 208 13.04 -3.36 5.45
C ASN A 208 13.85 -2.24 4.76
N GLU A 209 14.26 -2.42 3.48
CA GLU A 209 14.94 -1.35 2.71
C GLU A 209 13.99 -0.16 2.50
N ILE A 210 12.75 -0.43 2.05
CA ILE A 210 11.74 0.62 1.84
C ILE A 210 11.39 1.29 3.17
N HIS A 211 11.14 0.53 4.23
CA HIS A 211 10.83 1.08 5.55
C HIS A 211 11.95 1.98 6.09
N ARG A 212 13.21 1.56 5.94
CA ARG A 212 14.36 2.37 6.35
C ARG A 212 14.39 3.70 5.62
N HIS A 213 14.09 3.70 4.32
CA HIS A 213 14.04 4.91 3.53
C HIS A 213 12.85 5.79 3.90
N LEU A 214 11.63 5.26 3.88
CA LEU A 214 10.42 6.04 4.12
C LEU A 214 10.27 6.46 5.57
N VAL A 215 10.30 5.50 6.49
CA VAL A 215 9.96 5.78 7.89
C VAL A 215 11.16 6.38 8.65
N ARG A 216 12.37 5.79 8.51
CA ARG A 216 13.51 6.25 9.29
C ARG A 216 14.14 7.52 8.72
N LYS A 217 14.29 7.60 7.38
CA LYS A 217 14.95 8.74 6.72
C LYS A 217 13.96 9.85 6.37
N ARG A 218 12.85 9.53 5.68
CA ARG A 218 11.87 10.53 5.20
C ARG A 218 10.85 10.93 6.25
N ARG A 219 10.67 10.13 7.31
CA ARG A 219 9.70 10.40 8.40
C ARG A 219 8.25 10.39 7.92
N VAL A 220 7.92 9.57 6.92
CA VAL A 220 6.57 9.34 6.44
C VAL A 220 6.09 7.94 6.85
N GLU A 221 4.79 7.75 7.04
CA GLU A 221 4.23 6.44 7.34
C GLU A 221 4.30 5.53 6.10
N MET A 222 4.44 4.24 6.30
CA MET A 222 4.45 3.24 5.24
C MET A 222 3.21 2.36 5.30
N LEU A 223 2.51 2.23 4.17
CA LEU A 223 1.43 1.28 3.98
C LEU A 223 1.84 0.25 2.94
N MET A 224 1.33 -0.99 3.05
CA MET A 224 1.52 -2.03 2.03
C MET A 224 0.36 -3.03 2.02
N TRP A 225 0.16 -3.69 0.88
CA TRP A 225 -0.76 -4.82 0.79
C TRP A 225 -0.30 -5.98 1.67
N GLY A 226 -1.24 -6.80 2.14
CA GLY A 226 -0.98 -7.80 3.16
C GLY A 226 -0.88 -9.25 2.68
N ASP A 227 -1.26 -9.53 1.44
CA ASP A 227 -1.40 -10.87 0.87
C ASP A 227 -0.13 -11.73 0.98
N ARG A 228 1.04 -11.16 0.71
CA ARG A 228 2.32 -11.89 0.81
C ARG A 228 2.77 -12.21 2.23
N LEU A 229 2.07 -11.68 3.25
CA LEU A 229 2.32 -11.96 4.68
C LEU A 229 1.30 -12.94 5.29
N ILE A 230 0.34 -13.43 4.52
CA ILE A 230 -0.67 -14.40 4.91
C ILE A 230 -0.26 -15.78 4.40
N ASP A 231 -0.21 -16.78 5.26
CA ASP A 231 0.14 -18.15 4.89
C ASP A 231 -1.06 -18.86 4.25
N GLY A 232 -1.04 -18.99 2.93
CA GLY A 232 -2.09 -19.64 2.15
C GLY A 232 -2.22 -21.15 2.36
N THR A 233 -1.28 -21.77 3.08
CA THR A 233 -1.39 -23.18 3.48
C THR A 233 -2.20 -23.35 4.77
N LYS A 234 -2.30 -22.30 5.57
CA LYS A 234 -3.06 -22.28 6.85
C LYS A 234 -4.45 -21.71 6.72
N HIS A 235 -4.67 -20.91 5.68
CA HIS A 235 -5.93 -20.23 5.45
C HIS A 235 -6.42 -20.56 4.03
N ASP A 236 -7.69 -20.92 3.90
CA ASP A 236 -8.31 -21.20 2.61
C ASP A 236 -8.60 -19.90 1.83
N LEU A 237 -7.54 -19.21 1.40
CA LEU A 237 -7.61 -17.91 0.72
C LEU A 237 -7.10 -17.95 -0.73
N GLY A 238 -6.66 -19.09 -1.24
CA GLY A 238 -6.06 -19.16 -2.58
C GLY A 238 -4.69 -18.47 -2.67
N GLU A 239 -4.10 -18.43 -3.87
CA GLU A 239 -2.74 -17.87 -4.08
C GLU A 239 -2.71 -16.35 -4.27
N TRP A 240 -3.85 -15.74 -4.56
CA TRP A 240 -3.96 -14.29 -4.73
C TRP A 240 -3.99 -13.59 -3.37
N GLU A 241 -5.01 -13.91 -2.56
CA GLU A 241 -5.22 -13.29 -1.24
C GLU A 241 -4.21 -13.74 -0.17
N ALA A 242 -3.36 -14.77 -0.47
CA ALA A 242 -2.38 -15.31 0.46
C ALA A 242 -1.17 -15.91 -0.25
N ALA A 243 -0.03 -15.97 0.42
CA ALA A 243 1.21 -16.51 -0.12
C ALA A 243 1.24 -18.04 -0.07
N LYS A 244 1.60 -18.65 -1.21
CA LYS A 244 1.96 -20.07 -1.32
C LYS A 244 3.42 -20.29 -1.72
N ASN A 245 4.14 -19.19 -2.00
CA ASN A 245 5.54 -19.18 -2.44
C ASN A 245 6.55 -19.02 -1.29
N GLY A 246 6.10 -19.10 -0.03
CA GLY A 246 6.96 -19.06 1.15
C GLY A 246 7.21 -17.67 1.75
N THR A 247 6.73 -16.58 1.16
CA THR A 247 6.98 -15.21 1.67
C THR A 247 6.29 -14.90 3.00
N ALA A 248 5.25 -15.66 3.38
CA ALA A 248 4.42 -15.37 4.56
C ALA A 248 5.22 -15.24 5.88
N ALA A 249 6.28 -16.01 6.05
CA ALA A 249 7.11 -15.95 7.26
C ALA A 249 7.84 -14.59 7.43
N ALA A 250 7.90 -13.76 6.38
CA ALA A 250 8.41 -12.40 6.47
C ALA A 250 7.65 -11.52 7.48
N ILE A 251 6.41 -11.89 7.82
CA ILE A 251 5.59 -11.18 8.81
C ILE A 251 6.34 -10.97 10.14
N ASP A 252 7.19 -11.90 10.55
CA ASP A 252 7.94 -11.80 11.81
C ASP A 252 9.28 -11.07 11.66
N LEU A 253 9.71 -10.78 10.42
CA LEU A 253 11.01 -10.19 10.09
C LEU A 253 10.93 -8.69 9.75
N ILE A 254 9.74 -8.11 9.72
CA ILE A 254 9.49 -6.72 9.32
C ILE A 254 9.03 -5.84 10.48
N PRO A 255 9.25 -4.50 10.41
CA PRO A 255 8.82 -3.54 11.43
C PRO A 255 7.31 -3.52 11.63
N LYS A 256 6.86 -3.33 12.88
CA LYS A 256 5.45 -3.40 13.26
C LYS A 256 4.72 -2.05 13.18
N ASP A 257 5.41 -0.98 12.89
CA ASP A 257 4.86 0.36 12.65
C ASP A 257 4.32 0.55 11.22
N ILE A 258 4.51 -0.42 10.33
CA ILE A 258 3.90 -0.49 9.00
C ILE A 258 2.37 -0.68 9.13
N ILE A 259 1.61 -0.03 8.26
CA ILE A 259 0.16 -0.26 8.12
C ILE A 259 -0.04 -1.35 7.07
N ILE A 260 -0.67 -2.46 7.46
CA ILE A 260 -0.96 -3.56 6.55
C ILE A 260 -2.38 -3.44 6.02
N CYS A 261 -2.53 -3.57 4.69
CA CYS A 261 -3.79 -3.51 3.97
C CYS A 261 -4.15 -4.91 3.43
N PRO A 262 -4.72 -5.83 4.24
CA PRO A 262 -5.21 -7.09 3.73
C PRO A 262 -6.44 -6.86 2.86
N TRP A 263 -6.52 -7.53 1.71
CA TRP A 263 -7.64 -7.40 0.80
C TRP A 263 -8.40 -8.72 0.63
N HIS A 264 -9.75 -8.62 0.63
CA HIS A 264 -10.64 -9.76 0.53
C HIS A 264 -11.87 -9.38 -0.28
N TYR A 265 -12.16 -10.13 -1.33
CA TYR A 265 -13.17 -9.78 -2.33
C TYR A 265 -14.38 -10.71 -2.33
N GLU A 266 -14.34 -11.78 -1.53
CA GLU A 266 -15.42 -12.75 -1.40
C GLU A 266 -16.12 -12.67 -0.04
N VAL A 267 -17.40 -13.03 -0.01
CA VAL A 267 -18.16 -13.16 1.24
C VAL A 267 -17.61 -14.33 2.04
N ARG A 268 -17.20 -14.06 3.28
CA ARG A 268 -16.69 -15.08 4.21
C ARG A 268 -17.32 -14.89 5.60
N ALA A 269 -17.48 -15.99 6.32
CA ALA A 269 -17.91 -15.95 7.72
C ALA A 269 -16.87 -15.32 8.66
N SER A 270 -15.60 -15.35 8.27
CA SER A 270 -14.49 -14.73 9.00
C SER A 270 -13.35 -14.35 8.06
N TYR A 271 -12.56 -13.37 8.48
CA TYR A 271 -11.37 -12.92 7.78
C TYR A 271 -10.16 -13.00 8.72
N PRO A 272 -9.56 -14.20 8.90
CA PRO A 272 -8.57 -14.47 9.97
C PRO A 272 -7.28 -13.66 9.84
N SER A 273 -6.99 -13.10 8.67
CA SER A 273 -5.87 -12.19 8.45
C SER A 273 -5.95 -10.94 9.34
N ILE A 274 -7.16 -10.41 9.59
CA ILE A 274 -7.37 -9.20 10.38
C ILE A 274 -6.89 -9.38 11.83
N PRO A 275 -7.46 -10.32 12.64
CA PRO A 275 -6.97 -10.55 14.00
C PRO A 275 -5.51 -11.03 14.02
N MET A 276 -5.05 -11.76 13.01
CA MET A 276 -3.66 -12.19 12.89
C MET A 276 -2.70 -10.98 12.84
N PHE A 277 -2.93 -10.02 11.93
CA PHE A 277 -2.09 -8.83 11.84
C PHE A 277 -2.14 -7.96 13.10
N ILE A 278 -3.33 -7.80 13.70
CA ILE A 278 -3.51 -7.08 14.97
C ILE A 278 -2.69 -7.75 16.08
N ALA A 279 -2.78 -9.07 16.20
CA ALA A 279 -2.03 -9.85 17.20
C ALA A 279 -0.52 -9.79 16.99
N LYS A 280 -0.07 -9.71 15.73
CA LYS A 280 1.34 -9.48 15.36
C LYS A 280 1.83 -8.05 15.60
N GLY A 281 0.94 -7.14 16.04
CA GLY A 281 1.28 -5.78 16.43
C GLY A 281 1.14 -4.73 15.32
N PHE A 282 0.64 -5.08 14.15
CA PHE A 282 0.43 -4.13 13.05
C PHE A 282 -0.86 -3.31 13.22
N ARG A 283 -0.87 -2.12 12.62
CA ARG A 283 -2.09 -1.39 12.30
C ARG A 283 -2.66 -1.96 10.99
N VAL A 284 -3.99 -2.03 10.89
CA VAL A 284 -4.66 -2.75 9.80
C VAL A 284 -5.69 -1.84 9.13
N LEU A 285 -5.69 -1.83 7.79
CA LEU A 285 -6.67 -1.16 6.96
C LEU A 285 -7.24 -2.17 5.93
N PRO A 286 -8.25 -2.98 6.27
CA PRO A 286 -8.80 -3.97 5.37
C PRO A 286 -9.41 -3.35 4.12
N ALA A 287 -9.29 -4.05 2.98
CA ALA A 287 -9.72 -3.56 1.68
C ALA A 287 -10.67 -4.54 0.98
N GLY A 288 -11.73 -4.01 0.38
CA GLY A 288 -12.67 -4.75 -0.46
C GLY A 288 -12.87 -4.12 -1.82
N TRP A 289 -13.60 -4.81 -2.70
CA TRP A 289 -13.78 -4.41 -4.09
C TRP A 289 -15.27 -4.38 -4.48
N LYS A 290 -15.58 -4.90 -5.68
CA LYS A 290 -16.87 -4.75 -6.40
C LYS A 290 -18.06 -5.50 -5.81
N ASN A 291 -17.84 -6.52 -4.97
CA ASN A 291 -18.92 -7.29 -4.37
C ASN A 291 -19.44 -6.56 -3.13
N VAL A 292 -20.71 -6.13 -3.18
CA VAL A 292 -21.34 -5.35 -2.12
C VAL A 292 -21.49 -6.16 -0.83
N ASP A 293 -21.88 -7.43 -0.94
CA ASP A 293 -22.08 -8.29 0.23
C ASP A 293 -20.75 -8.64 0.89
N ALA A 294 -19.70 -8.88 0.10
CA ALA A 294 -18.34 -9.04 0.63
C ALA A 294 -17.84 -7.77 1.32
N THR A 295 -18.12 -6.58 0.73
CA THR A 295 -17.81 -5.28 1.35
C THR A 295 -18.49 -5.14 2.70
N LYS A 296 -19.80 -5.44 2.78
CA LYS A 296 -20.57 -5.37 4.05
C LYS A 296 -20.00 -6.34 5.08
N ALA A 297 -19.83 -7.61 4.71
CA ALA A 297 -19.30 -8.63 5.60
C ALA A 297 -17.90 -8.28 6.15
N LEU A 298 -16.99 -7.78 5.27
CA LEU A 298 -15.65 -7.40 5.69
C LEU A 298 -15.65 -6.16 6.59
N ILE A 299 -16.51 -5.16 6.33
CA ILE A 299 -16.67 -3.99 7.20
C ILE A 299 -17.18 -4.41 8.59
N GLU A 300 -18.23 -5.23 8.67
CA GLU A 300 -18.79 -5.68 9.93
C GLU A 300 -17.78 -6.52 10.74
N TYR A 301 -17.08 -7.43 10.06
CA TYR A 301 -16.02 -8.20 10.69
C TYR A 301 -14.88 -7.31 11.21
N SER A 302 -14.48 -6.28 10.43
CA SER A 302 -13.47 -5.31 10.85
C SER A 302 -13.92 -4.51 12.08
N ARG A 303 -15.18 -4.11 12.12
CA ARG A 303 -15.78 -3.41 13.29
C ARG A 303 -15.77 -4.27 14.55
N SER A 304 -15.97 -5.58 14.44
CA SER A 304 -15.89 -6.49 15.61
C SER A 304 -14.48 -6.57 16.20
N HIS A 305 -13.46 -6.14 15.45
CA HIS A 305 -12.06 -6.03 15.87
C HIS A 305 -11.63 -4.57 16.11
N ALA A 306 -12.60 -3.68 16.40
CA ALA A 306 -12.32 -2.27 16.66
C ALA A 306 -11.32 -2.09 17.81
N GLY A 307 -10.38 -1.14 17.65
CA GLY A 307 -9.34 -0.86 18.62
C GLY A 307 -8.25 0.06 18.06
N PRO A 308 -7.19 0.31 18.82
CA PRO A 308 -6.13 1.26 18.40
C PRO A 308 -5.46 0.90 17.08
N ARG A 309 -5.42 -0.41 16.75
CA ARG A 309 -4.76 -0.94 15.56
C ARG A 309 -5.69 -1.06 14.35
N MET A 310 -7.01 -1.09 14.52
CA MET A 310 -7.95 -1.04 13.41
C MET A 310 -8.12 0.40 12.95
N LEU A 311 -7.72 0.70 11.71
CA LEU A 311 -7.78 2.06 11.19
C LEU A 311 -9.13 2.40 10.58
N GLY A 312 -9.80 1.45 9.99
CA GLY A 312 -11.05 1.63 9.26
C GLY A 312 -11.18 0.66 8.10
N TYR A 313 -11.58 1.16 6.93
CA TYR A 313 -11.83 0.35 5.74
C TYR A 313 -11.42 1.09 4.45
N MET A 314 -10.98 0.35 3.44
CA MET A 314 -10.59 0.86 2.13
C MET A 314 -11.43 0.22 1.03
N PHE A 315 -11.97 1.06 0.13
CA PHE A 315 -12.64 0.64 -1.10
C PHE A 315 -11.64 0.66 -2.24
N THR A 316 -11.37 -0.49 -2.87
CA THR A 316 -10.54 -0.55 -4.07
C THR A 316 -11.39 -0.37 -5.32
N THR A 317 -10.82 0.23 -6.36
CA THR A 317 -11.55 0.62 -7.57
C THR A 317 -11.01 -0.02 -8.85
N TRP A 318 -10.47 -1.24 -8.73
CA TRP A 318 -9.97 -2.00 -9.89
C TRP A 318 -11.01 -2.08 -11.00
N GLY A 319 -10.70 -1.50 -12.18
CA GLY A 319 -11.60 -1.49 -13.34
C GLY A 319 -12.87 -0.67 -13.19
N VAL A 320 -13.02 0.15 -12.15
CA VAL A 320 -14.12 1.10 -11.99
C VAL A 320 -13.88 2.29 -12.90
N LYS A 321 -14.88 2.64 -13.72
CA LYS A 321 -14.80 3.82 -14.60
C LYS A 321 -14.75 5.09 -13.74
N LYS A 322 -13.96 6.07 -14.17
CA LYS A 322 -13.74 7.33 -13.43
C LYS A 322 -15.02 8.15 -13.22
N ASP A 323 -15.92 8.12 -14.18
CA ASP A 323 -17.24 8.78 -14.15
C ASP A 323 -18.23 8.06 -13.20
N ALA A 324 -18.01 6.79 -12.89
CA ALA A 324 -18.82 6.00 -11.97
C ALA A 324 -18.32 6.00 -10.51
N LEU A 325 -17.22 6.70 -10.21
CA LEU A 325 -16.56 6.62 -8.90
C LEU A 325 -17.48 7.00 -7.73
N VAL A 326 -18.21 8.11 -7.85
CA VAL A 326 -19.06 8.62 -6.75
C VAL A 326 -20.33 7.80 -6.55
N ASP A 327 -20.73 7.02 -7.56
CA ASP A 327 -21.88 6.13 -7.56
C ASP A 327 -21.49 4.66 -7.45
N PHE A 328 -20.20 4.37 -7.21
CA PHE A 328 -19.69 3.02 -7.05
C PHE A 328 -20.41 2.32 -5.88
N VAL A 329 -21.27 1.35 -6.20
CA VAL A 329 -22.23 0.77 -5.23
C VAL A 329 -21.57 0.24 -3.96
N PRO A 330 -20.45 -0.52 -4.00
CA PRO A 330 -19.78 -0.96 -2.77
C PRO A 330 -19.31 0.20 -1.88
N LEU A 331 -18.83 1.30 -2.46
CA LEU A 331 -18.44 2.50 -1.74
C LEU A 331 -19.66 3.16 -1.09
N VAL A 332 -20.73 3.39 -1.86
CA VAL A 332 -21.96 4.04 -1.37
C VAL A 332 -22.60 3.23 -0.24
N GLU A 333 -22.77 1.92 -0.43
CA GLU A 333 -23.38 1.04 0.58
C GLU A 333 -22.48 0.82 1.80
N GLY A 334 -21.17 0.63 1.58
CA GLY A 334 -20.22 0.47 2.68
C GLY A 334 -20.08 1.73 3.55
N LEU A 335 -20.15 2.92 2.96
CA LEU A 335 -20.11 4.17 3.71
C LEU A 335 -21.34 4.38 4.59
N LYS A 336 -22.52 3.83 4.25
CA LYS A 336 -23.71 3.85 5.14
C LYS A 336 -23.43 3.12 6.45
N ILE A 337 -22.71 1.99 6.40
CA ILE A 337 -22.34 1.19 7.58
C ILE A 337 -21.24 1.88 8.40
N LEU A 338 -20.32 2.59 7.73
CA LEU A 338 -19.18 3.26 8.38
C LEU A 338 -19.51 4.61 8.99
N LYS A 339 -20.75 5.12 8.85
CA LYS A 339 -21.16 6.37 9.49
C LYS A 339 -21.23 6.21 11.02
N PRO A 340 -20.86 7.25 11.80
CA PRO A 340 -21.08 7.24 13.25
C PRO A 340 -22.57 7.12 13.54
N GLY A 341 -22.96 6.11 14.33
CA GLY A 341 -24.36 5.91 14.76
C GLY A 341 -25.19 5.00 13.84
N ALA A 342 -24.58 4.30 12.87
CA ALA A 342 -25.23 3.22 12.13
C ALA A 342 -25.07 1.88 12.87
#